data_822f97bb985a6b46f87c4f94fdfb109e
#
_entry.id   822f97bb985a6b46f87c4f94fdfb109e
#
_cell.length_a   1.000
_cell.length_b   1.000
_cell.length_c   1.000
_cell.angle_alpha   90.00
_cell.angle_beta   90.00
_cell.angle_gamma   90.00
#
_symmetry.space_group_name_H-M   'P 1'
#
loop_
_entity.id
_entity.type
_entity.pdbx_description
1 polymer ?
#
loop_
_entity_poly.entity_id
_entity_poly.type
_entity_poly.pdbx_seq_one_letter_code
_entity_poly.pdbx_strand_id
1 'polypeptide(L)'
;MENRLMSAALMDVRFSEMEDRVVPFPLSGQASTIRRCARELENVHGDEALQYWKTECRILAEGLKKLGCSEDAIRMQVMAFQTEVQVEMMRRYSDRLAAEAHSGYGLNP
;
A
#
# COMPACT_ATOMS: atom_id res chain seq x y z
N MET A 1 -34.43 16.82 -1.31
CA MET A 1 -34.31 15.40 -1.00
C MET A 1 -33.61 14.67 -2.09
N GLU A 2 -34.26 14.60 -3.23
CA GLU A 2 -33.62 13.93 -4.36
C GLU A 2 -32.31 14.57 -4.71
N ASN A 3 -32.21 15.86 -4.43
CA ASN A 3 -30.99 16.56 -4.75
C ASN A 3 -29.79 15.95 -4.06
N ARG A 4 -29.99 15.53 -2.84
CA ARG A 4 -28.88 14.95 -2.11
C ARG A 4 -28.44 13.64 -2.71
N LEU A 5 -29.40 12.84 -3.09
CA LEU A 5 -29.07 11.57 -3.71
C LEU A 5 -28.32 11.77 -5.00
N MET A 6 -28.81 12.73 -5.79
CA MET A 6 -28.15 12.99 -7.07
C MET A 6 -26.77 13.55 -6.84
N SER A 7 -26.62 14.38 -5.84
CA SER A 7 -25.30 14.94 -5.56
C SER A 7 -24.32 13.84 -5.19
N ALA A 8 -24.77 12.90 -4.37
CA ALA A 8 -23.89 11.81 -4.01
C ALA A 8 -23.47 11.00 -5.22
N ALA A 9 -24.43 10.73 -6.09
CA ALA A 9 -24.12 9.96 -7.29
C ALA A 9 -23.13 10.69 -8.16
N LEU A 10 -23.31 12.00 -8.32
CA LEU A 10 -22.39 12.78 -9.12
C LEU A 10 -21.00 12.78 -8.52
N MET A 11 -20.92 12.86 -7.21
CA MET A 11 -19.63 12.85 -6.57
C MET A 11 -18.93 11.53 -6.77
N ASP A 12 -19.68 10.45 -6.70
CA ASP A 12 -19.11 9.14 -6.94
C ASP A 12 -18.52 9.04 -8.34
N VAL A 13 -19.27 9.51 -9.32
CA VAL A 13 -18.81 9.46 -10.69
C VAL A 13 -17.54 10.28 -10.87
N ARG A 14 -17.55 11.48 -10.33
CA ARG A 14 -16.38 12.33 -10.46
C ARG A 14 -15.18 11.74 -9.77
N PHE A 15 -15.41 11.14 -8.63
CA PHE A 15 -14.33 10.54 -7.90
C PHE A 15 -13.67 9.43 -8.72
N SER A 16 -14.48 8.60 -9.35
CA SER A 16 -13.94 7.54 -10.18
C SER A 16 -13.12 8.10 -11.32
N GLU A 17 -13.61 9.14 -11.96
CA GLU A 17 -12.88 9.75 -13.05
C GLU A 17 -11.55 10.30 -12.58
N MET A 18 -11.55 10.92 -11.42
CA MET A 18 -10.32 11.46 -10.89
C MET A 18 -9.33 10.36 -10.57
N GLU A 19 -9.82 9.27 -10.05
CA GLU A 19 -8.95 8.15 -9.78
C GLU A 19 -8.28 7.67 -11.06
N ASP A 20 -9.04 7.57 -12.12
CA ASP A 20 -8.48 7.08 -13.36
C ASP A 20 -7.37 7.97 -13.87
N ARG A 21 -7.50 9.26 -13.66
CA ARG A 21 -6.51 10.20 -14.15
C ARG A 21 -5.36 10.41 -13.19
N VAL A 22 -5.67 10.40 -11.90
CA VAL A 22 -4.70 10.79 -10.90
C VAL A 22 -3.78 9.64 -10.53
N VAL A 23 -4.21 8.43 -10.74
CA VAL A 23 -3.45 7.25 -10.33
C VAL A 23 -3.00 6.51 -11.57
N PRO A 24 -1.90 6.96 -12.20
CA PRO A 24 -1.40 6.31 -13.41
C PRO A 24 -1.06 4.86 -13.21
N PHE A 25 -0.52 4.51 -12.04
CA PHE A 25 -0.37 3.10 -11.72
C PHE A 25 -1.00 2.88 -10.36
N PRO A 26 -2.10 2.14 -10.34
CA PRO A 26 -2.80 1.85 -9.11
C PRO A 26 -1.96 0.97 -8.20
N LEU A 27 -2.32 0.96 -6.92
CA LEU A 27 -1.61 0.15 -5.96
C LEU A 27 -1.60 -1.32 -6.32
N SER A 28 -2.66 -1.78 -7.00
CA SER A 28 -2.69 -3.16 -7.45
C SER A 28 -1.54 -3.44 -8.40
N GLY A 29 -1.12 -2.44 -9.18
CA GLY A 29 0.02 -2.58 -10.07
C GLY A 29 1.34 -2.56 -9.32
N GLN A 30 1.32 -2.20 -8.05
CA GLN A 30 2.51 -2.18 -7.21
C GLN A 30 2.60 -3.39 -6.31
N ALA A 31 1.80 -4.40 -6.55
CA ALA A 31 1.72 -5.54 -5.64
C ALA A 31 3.07 -6.19 -5.41
N SER A 32 3.86 -6.36 -6.46
CA SER A 32 5.17 -6.99 -6.30
C SER A 32 6.12 -6.12 -5.50
N THR A 33 6.05 -4.80 -5.70
CA THR A 33 6.86 -3.88 -4.93
C THR A 33 6.46 -3.90 -3.46
N ILE A 34 5.16 -3.95 -3.20
CA ILE A 34 4.66 -4.01 -1.84
C ILE A 34 5.16 -5.27 -1.14
N ARG A 35 5.09 -6.40 -1.83
CA ARG A 35 5.57 -7.65 -1.25
C ARG A 35 7.08 -7.62 -1.03
N ARG A 36 7.81 -7.04 -1.96
CA ARG A 36 9.25 -6.93 -1.81
C ARG A 36 9.62 -6.07 -0.60
N CYS A 37 8.96 -4.92 -0.47
CA CYS A 37 9.23 -4.04 0.66
C CYS A 37 8.89 -4.71 1.98
N ALA A 38 7.77 -5.42 2.03
CA ALA A 38 7.40 -6.09 3.27
C ALA A 38 8.44 -7.14 3.64
N ARG A 39 8.93 -7.88 2.66
CA ARG A 39 9.93 -8.90 2.90
C ARG A 39 11.25 -8.30 3.37
N GLU A 40 11.67 -7.21 2.72
CA GLU A 40 12.92 -6.57 3.10
C GLU A 40 12.84 -5.99 4.49
N LEU A 41 11.71 -5.42 4.83
CA LEU A 41 11.56 -4.81 6.15
C LEU A 41 11.53 -5.84 7.27
N GLU A 42 11.26 -7.08 6.95
CA GLU A 42 11.34 -8.13 7.96
C GLU A 42 12.78 -8.40 8.38
N ASN A 43 13.72 -8.03 7.55
CA ASN A 43 15.13 -8.37 7.78
C ASN A 43 15.96 -7.20 8.28
N VAL A 44 15.37 -6.03 8.42
CA VAL A 44 16.09 -4.85 8.89
C VAL A 44 15.35 -4.25 10.06
N HIS A 45 16.10 -3.56 10.91
CA HIS A 45 15.53 -2.99 12.13
C HIS A 45 16.13 -1.63 12.39
N GLY A 46 15.44 -0.85 13.22
CA GLY A 46 15.95 0.42 13.68
C GLY A 46 16.22 1.39 12.55
N ASP A 47 17.41 1.96 12.56
CA ASP A 47 17.77 2.99 11.60
C ASP A 47 17.78 2.46 10.17
N GLU A 48 18.20 1.23 10.00
CA GLU A 48 18.22 0.64 8.66
C GLU A 48 16.81 0.54 8.09
N ALA A 49 15.88 0.13 8.92
CA ALA A 49 14.49 0.04 8.47
C ALA A 49 13.96 1.41 8.09
N LEU A 50 14.28 2.41 8.89
CA LEU A 50 13.84 3.77 8.60
C LEU A 50 14.44 4.29 7.30
N GLN A 51 15.73 4.03 7.08
CA GLN A 51 16.37 4.46 5.85
C GLN A 51 15.79 3.76 4.64
N TYR A 52 15.54 2.47 4.76
CA TYR A 52 14.95 1.72 3.67
C TYR A 52 13.57 2.31 3.34
N TRP A 53 12.80 2.57 4.36
CA TRP A 53 11.45 3.10 4.23
C TRP A 53 11.47 4.44 3.50
N LYS A 54 12.33 5.32 3.96
CA LYS A 54 12.43 6.65 3.36
C LYS A 54 12.84 6.57 1.90
N THR A 55 13.77 5.68 1.60
CA THR A 55 14.26 5.53 0.24
C THR A 55 13.15 5.05 -0.69
N GLU A 56 12.40 4.05 -0.26
CA GLU A 56 11.33 3.52 -1.10
C GLU A 56 10.23 4.54 -1.31
N CYS A 57 9.88 5.27 -0.25
CA CYS A 57 8.86 6.30 -0.39
C CYS A 57 9.31 7.41 -1.32
N ARG A 58 10.59 7.77 -1.26
CA ARG A 58 11.12 8.80 -2.14
C ARG A 58 11.11 8.35 -3.59
N ILE A 59 11.48 7.11 -3.83
CA ILE A 59 11.48 6.57 -5.19
C ILE A 59 10.07 6.60 -5.76
N LEU A 60 9.10 6.20 -4.96
CA LEU A 60 7.72 6.22 -5.42
C LEU A 60 7.26 7.64 -5.70
N ALA A 61 7.58 8.56 -4.79
CA ALA A 61 7.16 9.95 -4.96
C ALA A 61 7.77 10.57 -6.21
N GLU A 62 9.05 10.28 -6.45
CA GLU A 62 9.71 10.83 -7.63
C GLU A 62 9.13 10.26 -8.91
N GLY A 63 8.79 8.99 -8.90
CA GLY A 63 8.15 8.39 -10.06
C GLY A 63 6.80 9.02 -10.36
N LEU A 64 6.02 9.26 -9.32
CA LEU A 64 4.72 9.90 -9.50
C LEU A 64 4.87 11.34 -9.97
N LYS A 65 5.89 12.02 -9.47
CA LYS A 65 6.13 13.39 -9.89
C LYS A 65 6.47 13.45 -11.39
N LYS A 66 7.26 12.50 -11.84
CA LYS A 66 7.59 12.45 -13.27
C LYS A 66 6.37 12.21 -14.13
N LEU A 67 5.38 11.54 -13.59
CA LEU A 67 4.14 11.29 -14.31
C LEU A 67 3.18 12.45 -14.23
N GLY A 68 3.55 13.53 -13.55
CA GLY A 68 2.74 14.71 -13.51
C GLY A 68 1.72 14.76 -12.40
N CYS A 69 1.84 13.89 -11.42
CA CYS A 69 0.90 13.88 -10.30
C CYS A 69 1.10 15.12 -9.43
N SER A 70 0.01 15.62 -8.87
CA SER A 70 0.09 16.73 -7.94
C SER A 70 0.70 16.30 -6.62
N GLU A 71 1.12 17.28 -5.84
CA GLU A 71 1.70 16.97 -4.54
C GLU A 71 0.70 16.25 -3.63
N ASP A 72 -0.56 16.66 -3.70
CA ASP A 72 -1.57 15.99 -2.89
C ASP A 72 -1.74 14.54 -3.32
N ALA A 73 -1.79 14.31 -4.61
CA ALA A 73 -1.92 12.96 -5.12
C ALA A 73 -0.71 12.11 -4.73
N ILE A 74 0.47 12.69 -4.81
CA ILE A 74 1.68 11.97 -4.43
C ILE A 74 1.63 11.59 -2.95
N ARG A 75 1.24 12.54 -2.11
CA ARG A 75 1.17 12.29 -0.68
C ARG A 75 0.18 11.16 -0.38
N MET A 76 -0.98 11.21 -1.02
CA MET A 76 -1.97 10.17 -0.80
C MET A 76 -1.49 8.80 -1.26
N GLN A 77 -0.81 8.77 -2.39
CA GLN A 77 -0.28 7.51 -2.90
C GLN A 77 0.81 6.95 -2.00
N VAL A 78 1.68 7.80 -1.52
CA VAL A 78 2.73 7.35 -0.62
C VAL A 78 2.14 6.82 0.67
N MET A 79 1.15 7.51 1.22
CA MET A 79 0.50 7.04 2.43
C MET A 79 -0.21 5.71 2.21
N ALA A 80 -0.88 5.57 1.09
CA ALA A 80 -1.55 4.32 0.77
C ALA A 80 -0.54 3.20 0.60
N PHE A 81 0.59 3.50 -0.02
CA PHE A 81 1.65 2.52 -0.19
C PHE A 81 2.17 2.05 1.17
N GLN A 82 2.40 2.98 2.08
CA GLN A 82 2.87 2.62 3.41
C GLN A 82 1.87 1.71 4.12
N THR A 83 0.61 2.05 4.01
CA THR A 83 -0.43 1.23 4.63
C THR A 83 -0.45 -0.17 4.04
N GLU A 84 -0.34 -0.26 2.72
CA GLU A 84 -0.38 -1.57 2.07
C GLU A 84 0.82 -2.42 2.45
N VAL A 85 1.99 -1.81 2.57
CA VAL A 85 3.17 -2.56 3.00
C VAL A 85 2.98 -3.08 4.42
N GLN A 86 2.43 -2.25 5.30
CA GLN A 86 2.19 -2.67 6.67
C GLN A 86 1.17 -3.80 6.73
N VAL A 87 0.12 -3.71 5.92
CA VAL A 87 -0.87 -4.77 5.86
C VAL A 87 -0.22 -6.06 5.38
N GLU A 88 0.63 -5.96 4.38
CA GLU A 88 1.31 -7.14 3.86
C GLU A 88 2.22 -7.74 4.92
N MET A 89 2.92 -6.90 5.69
CA MET A 89 3.78 -7.40 6.75
C MET A 89 2.96 -8.14 7.81
N MET A 90 1.80 -7.60 8.16
CA MET A 90 0.94 -8.25 9.12
C MET A 90 0.42 -9.58 8.60
N ARG A 91 0.06 -9.62 7.32
CA ARG A 91 -0.42 -10.86 6.72
C ARG A 91 0.68 -11.92 6.74
N ARG A 92 1.90 -11.53 6.40
CA ARG A 92 3.01 -12.46 6.40
C ARG A 92 3.30 -12.97 7.79
N TYR A 93 3.23 -12.10 8.78
CA TYR A 93 3.43 -12.48 10.16
C TYR A 93 2.35 -13.47 10.61
N SER A 94 1.12 -13.16 10.27
CA SER A 94 0.00 -14.02 10.63
C SER A 94 0.13 -15.39 9.98
N ASP A 95 0.55 -15.41 8.71
CA ASP A 95 0.75 -16.68 8.00
C ASP A 95 1.85 -17.51 8.66
N ARG A 96 2.93 -16.85 9.10
CA ARG A 96 4.00 -17.57 9.78
C ARG A 96 3.52 -18.18 11.08
N LEU A 97 2.74 -17.41 11.85
CA LEU A 97 2.20 -17.92 13.10
C LEU A 97 1.30 -19.12 12.86
N ALA A 98 0.46 -19.05 11.84
CA ALA A 98 -0.42 -20.15 11.51
C ALA A 98 0.38 -21.39 11.11
N ALA A 99 1.43 -21.19 10.33
CA ALA A 99 2.27 -22.30 9.92
C ALA A 99 2.98 -22.92 11.11
N GLU A 100 3.47 -22.11 12.02
CA GLU A 100 4.14 -22.62 13.20
C GLU A 100 3.17 -23.38 14.09
N ALA A 101 1.98 -22.85 14.29
CA ALA A 101 0.98 -23.52 15.10
C ALA A 101 0.60 -24.85 14.47
N HIS A 102 0.47 -24.85 13.15
CA HIS A 102 0.13 -26.08 12.46
C HIS A 102 1.25 -27.13 12.57
N SER A 103 2.48 -26.66 12.45
CA SER A 103 3.62 -27.54 12.62
C SER A 103 3.66 -28.11 14.02
N GLY A 104 3.40 -27.27 15.01
CA GLY A 104 3.37 -27.72 16.39
C GLY A 104 2.33 -28.78 16.59
N TYR A 105 1.19 -28.60 15.98
CA TYR A 105 0.13 -29.59 16.02
C TYR A 105 0.61 -30.92 15.45
N GLY A 106 1.26 -30.88 14.31
CA GLY A 106 1.74 -32.08 13.67
C GLY A 106 2.78 -32.80 14.51
N LEU A 107 3.52 -32.06 15.30
CA LEU A 107 4.55 -32.66 16.13
C LEU A 107 4.00 -33.22 17.43
N ASN A 108 2.80 -32.88 17.77
CA ASN A 108 2.18 -33.35 19.03
C ASN A 108 1.05 -34.29 18.73
N PRO A 109 1.32 -35.44 18.29
CA PRO A 109 0.26 -36.41 18.01
C PRO A 109 -0.37 -36.97 19.28
#